data_689a14771451f340e856c6255de27a28
#
_entry.id   689a14771451f340e856c6255de27a28
#
_cell.length_a   1.000
_cell.length_b   1.000
_cell.length_c   1.000
_cell.angle_alpha   90.00
_cell.angle_beta   90.00
_cell.angle_gamma   90.00
#
_symmetry.space_group_name_H-M   'P 1'
#
loop_
_entity.id
_entity.type
_entity.pdbx_description
1 polymer ?
#
loop_
_entity_poly.entity_id
_entity_poly.type
_entity_poly.pdbx_seq_one_letter_code
_entity_poly.pdbx_strand_id
1 'polypeptide(L)'
;MVKVDTKKKFSLFEQLEVTLQTLDDIDNSVKITLGPTGKNGIITNEKGELTFISTGSLLLKALEFQEKAANVILKLLEQASSKTFLISGDGSTTTTMLSCDLLKNSLRFLVNGYNPIFLSNGFKRISFFLLEKINEFSIPISNNNQLLGILKTSIGKKINNEMFDLLKTCVTQFERDGLILIEENSSEKNEVEIVQGIELDRGFASSYFVNDLKNFEVIYDKPALLITNTPINNLNQIREIMEYIKSNNKPLIIVAEEINKDIISTLVLNNIQKKLKVAVIKYTAIKFIKNGLLEDLATLTHSNFFEYNSKLKEVEKVFKIEDLGQAEKVVIKKEKSTFIISKFSKLIAKRRINELNRELLLSESEYEKNIFKTRIARLSGNISKIKIGLSNKYQIEEQRKKVENVITTIKSALEEGILPGGGSFYLHLRYELKNWSSLNLIGEEIFASQIVLLALLRPFEQLFNNNNLPSYNIRQKIEELGYPYGYNITDKKVINTLVDGLLDSAKSVRAIIWNSISIVSTIITSD
;
A
#
# COMPACT_ATOMS: atom_id res chain seq x y z
N MET A 1 -14.20 33.51 26.97
CA MET A 1 -12.97 33.09 27.67
C MET A 1 -12.94 31.56 27.64
N VAL A 2 -12.17 30.97 26.71
CA VAL A 2 -11.93 29.55 26.68
C VAL A 2 -10.87 29.27 27.74
N LYS A 3 -11.20 28.55 28.80
CA LYS A 3 -10.22 28.02 29.74
C LYS A 3 -9.37 27.03 28.99
N VAL A 4 -8.16 27.41 28.63
CA VAL A 4 -7.12 26.48 28.21
C VAL A 4 -6.68 25.75 29.48
N ASP A 5 -7.17 24.55 29.70
CA ASP A 5 -6.60 23.64 30.70
C ASP A 5 -5.13 23.48 30.34
N THR A 6 -4.25 23.96 31.21
CA THR A 6 -2.82 23.74 31.12
C THR A 6 -2.61 22.23 31.22
N LYS A 7 -2.46 21.57 30.05
CA LYS A 7 -2.10 20.16 29.98
C LYS A 7 -0.81 20.00 30.78
N LYS A 8 -0.82 19.14 31.80
CA LYS A 8 0.40 18.79 32.53
C LYS A 8 1.44 18.37 31.50
N LYS A 9 2.59 19.04 31.46
CA LYS A 9 3.77 18.58 30.73
C LYS A 9 4.21 17.27 31.37
N PHE A 10 4.30 16.22 30.54
CA PHE A 10 4.86 14.95 30.97
C PHE A 10 6.28 14.90 30.40
N SER A 11 7.27 15.01 31.27
CA SER A 11 8.65 14.75 30.89
C SER A 11 8.86 13.23 30.80
N LEU A 12 9.47 12.77 29.70
CA LEU A 12 9.88 11.35 29.53
C LEU A 12 10.79 10.88 30.67
N PHE A 13 11.58 11.78 31.25
CA PHE A 13 12.49 11.49 32.36
C PHE A 13 11.79 11.34 33.70
N GLU A 14 10.77 12.14 33.98
CA GLU A 14 10.01 12.02 35.23
C GLU A 14 9.19 10.73 35.31
N GLN A 15 8.92 10.11 34.17
CA GLN A 15 8.14 8.86 34.05
C GLN A 15 8.94 7.73 33.39
N LEU A 16 10.26 7.71 33.58
CA LEU A 16 11.15 6.75 32.92
C LEU A 16 10.72 5.29 33.14
N GLU A 17 10.40 4.93 34.36
CA GLU A 17 10.02 3.56 34.70
C GLU A 17 8.72 3.15 33.99
N VAL A 18 7.71 4.02 34.02
CA VAL A 18 6.45 3.82 33.31
C VAL A 18 6.67 3.72 31.80
N THR A 19 7.52 4.58 31.25
CA THR A 19 7.86 4.57 29.83
C THR A 19 8.54 3.26 29.43
N LEU A 20 9.52 2.80 30.20
CA LEU A 20 10.22 1.52 29.93
C LEU A 20 9.26 0.33 30.03
N GLN A 21 8.39 0.30 31.04
CA GLN A 21 7.39 -0.76 31.18
C GLN A 21 6.38 -0.74 30.02
N THR A 22 5.91 0.43 29.64
CA THR A 22 5.02 0.60 28.46
C THR A 22 5.65 0.07 27.18
N LEU A 23 6.94 0.37 26.94
CA LEU A 23 7.68 -0.12 25.78
C LEU A 23 7.85 -1.64 25.83
N ASP A 24 8.04 -2.23 27.03
CA ASP A 24 8.12 -3.66 27.19
C ASP A 24 6.78 -4.35 26.92
N ASP A 25 5.68 -3.78 27.38
CA ASP A 25 4.33 -4.30 27.17
C ASP A 25 3.92 -4.24 25.69
N ILE A 26 4.24 -3.14 25.01
CA ILE A 26 4.04 -2.96 23.58
C ILE A 26 4.86 -3.99 22.79
N ASP A 27 6.18 -4.10 23.08
CA ASP A 27 7.07 -5.05 22.40
C ASP A 27 6.60 -6.49 22.60
N ASN A 28 6.29 -6.88 23.84
CA ASN A 28 5.81 -8.22 24.18
C ASN A 28 4.50 -8.58 23.48
N SER A 29 3.60 -7.62 23.32
CA SER A 29 2.31 -7.83 22.64
C SER A 29 2.50 -8.03 21.13
N VAL A 30 3.44 -7.30 20.51
CA VAL A 30 3.55 -7.27 19.05
C VAL A 30 4.53 -8.32 18.50
N LYS A 31 5.65 -8.60 19.19
CA LYS A 31 6.71 -9.51 18.71
C LYS A 31 6.26 -10.94 18.44
N ILE A 32 5.19 -11.41 19.09
CA ILE A 32 4.63 -12.75 18.88
C ILE A 32 4.03 -12.93 17.49
N THR A 33 3.70 -11.85 16.79
CA THR A 33 3.12 -11.90 15.44
C THR A 33 4.17 -12.02 14.34
N LEU A 34 5.48 -11.89 14.68
CA LEU A 34 6.55 -11.88 13.71
C LEU A 34 6.84 -13.26 13.13
N GLY A 35 6.97 -13.31 11.81
CA GLY A 35 7.45 -14.46 11.06
C GLY A 35 6.38 -15.49 10.66
N PRO A 36 6.81 -16.60 10.03
CA PRO A 36 5.89 -17.60 9.48
C PRO A 36 5.10 -18.38 10.54
N THR A 37 5.62 -18.44 11.76
CA THR A 37 4.97 -19.07 12.93
C THR A 37 4.32 -18.03 13.84
N GLY A 38 4.25 -16.78 13.42
CA GLY A 38 3.63 -15.70 14.19
C GLY A 38 2.17 -16.01 14.55
N LYS A 39 1.79 -15.73 15.78
CA LYS A 39 0.45 -15.97 16.32
C LYS A 39 -0.47 -14.79 16.00
N ASN A 40 -1.75 -15.07 15.78
CA ASN A 40 -2.77 -14.04 15.68
C ASN A 40 -3.21 -13.61 17.08
N GLY A 41 -3.46 -12.31 17.26
CA GLY A 41 -4.15 -11.80 18.46
C GLY A 41 -5.67 -11.92 18.29
N ILE A 42 -6.38 -12.08 19.39
CA ILE A 42 -7.85 -12.01 19.43
C ILE A 42 -8.21 -10.84 20.33
N ILE A 43 -9.01 -9.92 19.85
CA ILE A 43 -9.47 -8.75 20.60
C ILE A 43 -10.98 -8.71 20.56
N THR A 44 -11.56 -8.34 21.68
CA THR A 44 -12.99 -8.06 21.82
C THR A 44 -13.21 -6.56 21.74
N ASN A 45 -14.10 -6.10 20.86
CA ASN A 45 -14.54 -4.71 20.88
C ASN A 45 -15.56 -4.47 22.01
N GLU A 46 -15.91 -3.20 22.25
CA GLU A 46 -16.89 -2.79 23.26
C GLU A 46 -18.27 -3.48 23.10
N LYS A 47 -18.58 -3.99 21.92
CA LYS A 47 -19.82 -4.71 21.61
C LYS A 47 -19.71 -6.23 21.82
N GLY A 48 -18.55 -6.73 22.30
CA GLY A 48 -18.31 -8.16 22.49
C GLY A 48 -17.98 -8.93 21.21
N GLU A 49 -17.78 -8.25 20.07
CA GLU A 49 -17.41 -8.92 18.81
C GLU A 49 -15.91 -9.25 18.82
N LEU A 50 -15.59 -10.48 18.44
CA LEU A 50 -14.22 -10.96 18.33
C LEU A 50 -13.59 -10.53 17.01
N THR A 51 -12.44 -9.88 17.05
CA THR A 51 -11.65 -9.53 15.87
C THR A 51 -10.31 -10.23 15.93
N PHE A 52 -9.98 -10.95 14.86
CA PHE A 52 -8.67 -11.58 14.69
C PHE A 52 -7.67 -10.58 14.11
N ILE A 53 -6.53 -10.45 14.75
CA ILE A 53 -5.49 -9.50 14.37
C ILE A 53 -4.20 -10.26 14.08
N SER A 54 -3.70 -10.08 12.86
CA SER A 54 -2.47 -10.73 12.37
C SER A 54 -1.30 -9.77 12.14
N THR A 55 -1.52 -8.44 12.31
CA THR A 55 -0.51 -7.42 12.03
C THR A 55 -0.23 -6.56 13.26
N GLY A 56 1.03 -6.13 13.41
CA GLY A 56 1.45 -5.30 14.53
C GLY A 56 0.70 -3.97 14.60
N SER A 57 0.41 -3.33 13.46
CA SER A 57 -0.31 -2.06 13.43
C SER A 57 -1.75 -2.16 13.94
N LEU A 58 -2.45 -3.24 13.63
CA LEU A 58 -3.81 -3.48 14.16
C LEU A 58 -3.79 -3.81 15.65
N LEU A 59 -2.76 -4.53 16.12
CA LEU A 59 -2.56 -4.79 17.55
C LEU A 59 -2.39 -3.49 18.32
N LEU A 60 -1.52 -2.59 17.84
CA LEU A 60 -1.29 -1.30 18.50
C LEU A 60 -2.54 -0.44 18.58
N LYS A 61 -3.40 -0.46 17.56
CA LYS A 61 -4.70 0.26 17.57
C LYS A 61 -5.66 -0.21 18.64
N ALA A 62 -5.51 -1.46 19.06
CA ALA A 62 -6.38 -2.10 20.01
C ALA A 62 -5.84 -2.12 21.44
N LEU A 63 -4.58 -1.68 21.64
CA LEU A 63 -4.00 -1.51 22.96
C LEU A 63 -4.44 -0.17 23.55
N GLU A 64 -4.69 -0.17 24.84
CA GLU A 64 -4.98 1.03 25.64
C GLU A 64 -4.35 0.87 27.02
N PHE A 65 -3.70 1.92 27.50
CA PHE A 65 -3.09 1.99 28.82
C PHE A 65 -3.88 2.93 29.73
N GLN A 66 -3.87 2.67 31.01
CA GLN A 66 -4.53 3.55 31.98
C GLN A 66 -3.85 4.92 32.07
N GLU A 67 -2.54 4.95 31.88
CA GLU A 67 -1.73 6.17 31.96
C GLU A 67 -1.72 6.97 30.67
N LYS A 68 -1.96 8.27 30.78
CA LYS A 68 -2.01 9.17 29.61
C LYS A 68 -0.67 9.25 28.85
N ALA A 69 0.46 9.25 29.58
CA ALA A 69 1.79 9.27 28.96
C ALA A 69 2.06 8.01 28.14
N ALA A 70 1.70 6.83 28.67
CA ALA A 70 1.79 5.56 27.97
C ALA A 70 1.00 5.57 26.64
N ASN A 71 -0.21 6.12 26.67
CA ASN A 71 -1.04 6.25 25.47
C ASN A 71 -0.46 7.22 24.41
N VAL A 72 0.28 8.26 24.82
CA VAL A 72 0.98 9.13 23.87
C VAL A 72 2.08 8.36 23.14
N ILE A 73 2.91 7.61 23.86
CA ILE A 73 3.96 6.77 23.28
C ILE A 73 3.35 5.71 22.35
N LEU A 74 2.30 5.04 22.82
CA LEU A 74 1.57 4.04 22.02
C LEU A 74 1.09 4.64 20.69
N LYS A 75 0.46 5.82 20.70
CA LYS A 75 -0.04 6.49 19.49
C LYS A 75 1.09 6.88 18.53
N LEU A 76 2.22 7.33 19.03
CA LEU A 76 3.38 7.66 18.20
C LEU A 76 3.95 6.41 17.51
N LEU A 77 4.10 5.31 18.25
CA LEU A 77 4.55 4.04 17.69
C LEU A 77 3.52 3.44 16.72
N GLU A 78 2.22 3.58 17.01
CA GLU A 78 1.14 3.19 16.10
C GLU A 78 1.21 3.94 14.78
N GLN A 79 1.44 5.26 14.81
CA GLN A 79 1.58 6.08 13.59
C GLN A 79 2.77 5.61 12.73
N ALA A 80 3.94 5.35 13.34
CA ALA A 80 5.10 4.85 12.61
C ALA A 80 4.85 3.47 11.98
N SER A 81 4.26 2.55 12.75
CA SER A 81 3.89 1.21 12.32
C SER A 81 2.85 1.23 11.19
N SER A 82 1.78 2.03 11.36
CA SER A 82 0.72 2.19 10.36
C SER A 82 1.24 2.83 9.07
N LYS A 83 2.14 3.82 9.17
CA LYS A 83 2.76 4.45 8.00
C LYS A 83 3.63 3.45 7.22
N THR A 84 4.42 2.63 7.89
CA THR A 84 5.21 1.56 7.26
C THR A 84 4.29 0.60 6.51
N PHE A 85 3.23 0.14 7.17
CA PHE A 85 2.27 -0.79 6.59
C PHE A 85 1.55 -0.22 5.36
N LEU A 86 1.13 1.04 5.39
CA LEU A 86 0.48 1.71 4.26
C LEU A 86 1.42 1.84 3.04
N ILE A 87 2.71 2.05 3.28
CA ILE A 87 3.71 2.22 2.21
C ILE A 87 4.05 0.89 1.54
N SER A 88 4.16 -0.19 2.32
CA SER A 88 4.77 -1.44 1.86
C SER A 88 3.90 -2.70 1.99
N GLY A 89 2.76 -2.61 2.67
CA GLY A 89 1.89 -3.76 2.94
C GLY A 89 2.41 -4.72 4.01
N ASP A 90 3.62 -4.49 4.52
CA ASP A 90 4.29 -5.35 5.52
C ASP A 90 5.17 -4.51 6.46
N GLY A 91 5.85 -5.17 7.40
CA GLY A 91 6.87 -4.57 8.26
C GLY A 91 6.36 -3.84 9.49
N SER A 92 5.05 -3.79 9.75
CA SER A 92 4.48 -3.08 10.90
C SER A 92 5.00 -3.62 12.24
N THR A 93 5.09 -4.93 12.42
CA THR A 93 5.63 -5.60 13.61
C THR A 93 7.11 -5.24 13.81
N THR A 94 7.90 -5.33 12.74
CA THR A 94 9.34 -5.03 12.78
C THR A 94 9.59 -3.56 13.10
N THR A 95 8.82 -2.63 12.51
CA THR A 95 8.91 -1.19 12.84
C THR A 95 8.66 -0.94 14.32
N THR A 96 7.61 -1.54 14.90
CA THR A 96 7.30 -1.39 16.33
C THR A 96 8.42 -1.91 17.20
N MET A 97 8.90 -3.13 16.94
CA MET A 97 9.98 -3.74 17.71
C MET A 97 11.28 -2.92 17.66
N LEU A 98 11.69 -2.49 16.47
CA LEU A 98 12.87 -1.63 16.29
C LEU A 98 12.69 -0.30 17.01
N SER A 99 11.54 0.33 16.90
CA SER A 99 11.25 1.60 17.59
C SER A 99 11.30 1.45 19.11
N CYS A 100 10.73 0.37 19.66
CA CYS A 100 10.81 0.08 21.09
C CYS A 100 12.26 -0.13 21.55
N ASP A 101 13.05 -0.92 20.83
CA ASP A 101 14.44 -1.18 21.18
C ASP A 101 15.31 0.08 21.06
N LEU A 102 15.16 0.85 19.98
CA LEU A 102 15.85 2.11 19.79
C LEU A 102 15.51 3.09 20.93
N LEU A 103 14.25 3.22 21.29
CA LEU A 103 13.81 4.15 22.33
C LEU A 103 14.29 3.70 23.72
N LYS A 104 14.15 2.42 24.08
CA LYS A 104 14.66 1.88 25.36
C LYS A 104 16.14 2.12 25.55
N ASN A 105 16.93 1.85 24.51
CA ASN A 105 18.37 2.06 24.59
C ASN A 105 18.74 3.56 24.59
N SER A 106 18.02 4.40 23.83
CA SER A 106 18.21 5.85 23.87
C SER A 106 17.95 6.44 25.26
N LEU A 107 16.85 6.04 25.91
CA LEU A 107 16.53 6.50 27.27
C LEU A 107 17.63 6.18 28.27
N ARG A 108 18.31 5.01 28.17
CA ARG A 108 19.43 4.66 29.03
C ARG A 108 20.60 5.63 28.89
N PHE A 109 20.90 6.08 27.67
CA PHE A 109 21.94 7.09 27.43
C PHE A 109 21.52 8.46 27.94
N LEU A 110 20.26 8.85 27.71
CA LEU A 110 19.76 10.15 28.14
C LEU A 110 19.75 10.30 29.68
N VAL A 111 19.41 9.23 30.41
CA VAL A 111 19.50 9.20 31.89
C VAL A 111 20.94 9.40 32.38
N ASN A 112 21.92 8.95 31.63
CA ASN A 112 23.34 9.17 31.93
C ASN A 112 23.83 10.58 31.56
N GLY A 113 22.93 11.49 31.14
CA GLY A 113 23.23 12.90 30.89
C GLY A 113 23.69 13.24 29.49
N TYR A 114 23.58 12.31 28.52
CA TYR A 114 23.91 12.59 27.11
C TYR A 114 22.85 13.49 26.46
N ASN A 115 23.28 14.34 25.55
CA ASN A 115 22.41 15.31 24.92
C ASN A 115 21.55 14.66 23.82
N PRO A 116 20.19 14.75 23.91
CA PRO A 116 19.27 14.17 22.93
C PRO A 116 19.46 14.72 21.51
N ILE A 117 19.90 15.97 21.35
CA ILE A 117 20.11 16.59 20.04
C ILE A 117 21.26 15.92 19.29
N PHE A 118 22.39 15.64 19.95
CA PHE A 118 23.52 14.94 19.32
C PHE A 118 23.17 13.50 18.99
N LEU A 119 22.41 12.82 19.87
CA LEU A 119 21.93 11.48 19.60
C LEU A 119 20.99 11.46 18.38
N SER A 120 20.05 12.42 18.30
CA SER A 120 19.14 12.58 17.14
C SER A 120 19.91 12.87 15.84
N ASN A 121 20.95 13.71 15.89
CA ASN A 121 21.80 13.98 14.72
C ASN A 121 22.54 12.70 14.26
N GLY A 122 23.07 11.92 15.20
CA GLY A 122 23.65 10.61 14.91
C GLY A 122 22.65 9.67 14.23
N PHE A 123 21.43 9.58 14.73
CA PHE A 123 20.35 8.80 14.11
C PHE A 123 20.03 9.25 12.69
N LYS A 124 19.97 10.55 12.43
CA LYS A 124 19.75 11.08 11.07
C LYS A 124 20.85 10.68 10.11
N ARG A 125 22.11 10.86 10.49
CA ARG A 125 23.26 10.47 9.65
C ARG A 125 23.27 8.96 9.37
N ILE A 126 23.01 8.13 10.39
CA ILE A 126 22.91 6.69 10.26
C ILE A 126 21.77 6.30 9.34
N SER A 127 20.59 6.94 9.48
CA SER A 127 19.44 6.62 8.63
C SER A 127 19.75 6.87 7.15
N PHE A 128 20.36 8.00 6.80
CA PHE A 128 20.76 8.29 5.41
C PHE A 128 21.75 7.25 4.88
N PHE A 129 22.76 6.89 5.66
CA PHE A 129 23.71 5.84 5.28
C PHE A 129 23.01 4.48 5.05
N LEU A 130 22.15 4.06 5.97
CA LEU A 130 21.42 2.79 5.82
C LEU A 130 20.49 2.79 4.60
N LEU A 131 19.83 3.92 4.30
CA LEU A 131 18.99 4.05 3.10
C LEU A 131 19.81 3.96 1.81
N GLU A 132 21.00 4.57 1.78
CA GLU A 132 21.92 4.45 0.65
C GLU A 132 22.35 2.99 0.45
N LYS A 133 22.71 2.27 1.52
CA LYS A 133 23.06 0.86 1.46
C LYS A 133 21.87 -0.03 1.04
N ILE A 134 20.67 0.24 1.50
CA ILE A 134 19.47 -0.46 1.03
C ILE A 134 19.32 -0.32 -0.48
N ASN A 135 19.48 0.90 -1.03
CA ASN A 135 19.41 1.12 -2.47
C ASN A 135 20.54 0.40 -3.24
N GLU A 136 21.75 0.40 -2.70
CA GLU A 136 22.92 -0.28 -3.30
C GLU A 136 22.73 -1.80 -3.39
N PHE A 137 22.19 -2.42 -2.33
CA PHE A 137 21.97 -3.86 -2.27
C PHE A 137 20.65 -4.30 -2.93
N SER A 138 19.77 -3.37 -3.25
CA SER A 138 18.48 -3.69 -3.86
C SER A 138 18.64 -4.21 -5.28
N ILE A 139 18.03 -5.37 -5.56
CA ILE A 139 18.08 -6.03 -6.86
C ILE A 139 16.70 -5.89 -7.53
N PRO A 140 16.59 -5.30 -8.73
CA PRO A 140 15.34 -5.27 -9.46
C PRO A 140 14.83 -6.69 -9.78
N ILE A 141 13.53 -6.88 -9.69
CA ILE A 141 12.93 -8.18 -10.04
C ILE A 141 13.04 -8.39 -11.56
N SER A 142 13.65 -9.49 -11.95
CA SER A 142 13.91 -9.85 -13.34
C SER A 142 13.18 -11.12 -13.80
N ASN A 143 12.69 -11.95 -12.88
CA ASN A 143 12.05 -13.21 -13.21
C ASN A 143 10.91 -13.59 -12.25
N ASN A 144 10.04 -14.49 -12.72
CA ASN A 144 8.89 -14.96 -11.96
C ASN A 144 9.26 -15.73 -10.68
N ASN A 145 10.44 -16.34 -10.61
CA ASN A 145 10.88 -17.08 -9.42
C ASN A 145 11.11 -16.13 -8.25
N GLN A 146 11.63 -14.92 -8.50
CA GLN A 146 11.80 -13.88 -7.49
C GLN A 146 10.45 -13.37 -6.99
N LEU A 147 9.47 -13.17 -7.88
CA LEU A 147 8.09 -12.82 -7.49
C LEU A 147 7.46 -13.91 -6.60
N LEU A 148 7.65 -15.18 -6.97
CA LEU A 148 7.19 -16.30 -6.16
C LEU A 148 7.92 -16.40 -4.82
N GLY A 149 9.18 -15.99 -4.76
CA GLY A 149 9.94 -15.87 -3.51
C GLY A 149 9.30 -14.86 -2.56
N ILE A 150 9.03 -13.64 -3.03
CA ILE A 150 8.31 -12.60 -2.25
C ILE A 150 6.92 -13.10 -1.82
N LEU A 151 6.18 -13.73 -2.73
CA LEU A 151 4.88 -14.29 -2.42
C LEU A 151 4.96 -15.30 -1.27
N LYS A 152 5.90 -16.25 -1.32
CA LYS A 152 6.12 -17.25 -0.26
C LYS A 152 6.51 -16.62 1.06
N THR A 153 7.38 -15.63 1.05
CA THR A 153 7.84 -14.95 2.27
C THR A 153 6.71 -14.15 2.91
N SER A 154 5.94 -13.40 2.11
CA SER A 154 4.84 -12.56 2.60
C SER A 154 3.65 -13.37 3.13
N ILE A 155 3.35 -14.50 2.52
CA ILE A 155 2.25 -15.38 2.94
C ILE A 155 2.63 -16.17 4.20
N GLY A 156 3.85 -16.70 4.25
CA GLY A 156 4.26 -17.67 5.27
C GLY A 156 3.33 -18.89 5.29
N LYS A 157 3.02 -19.39 6.50
CA LYS A 157 2.04 -20.49 6.71
C LYS A 157 0.60 -20.00 6.95
N LYS A 158 0.32 -18.72 6.73
CA LYS A 158 -0.94 -18.07 7.13
C LYS A 158 -2.09 -18.23 6.14
N ILE A 159 -1.82 -18.75 4.94
CA ILE A 159 -2.81 -18.97 3.87
C ILE A 159 -2.80 -20.44 3.47
N ASN A 160 -3.96 -20.99 3.10
CA ASN A 160 -4.07 -22.37 2.63
C ASN A 160 -3.41 -22.55 1.23
N ASN A 161 -3.05 -23.78 0.90
CA ASN A 161 -2.37 -24.12 -0.35
C ASN A 161 -3.19 -23.71 -1.59
N GLU A 162 -4.51 -23.86 -1.54
CA GLU A 162 -5.40 -23.46 -2.63
C GLU A 162 -5.28 -21.96 -2.96
N MET A 163 -5.37 -21.10 -1.94
CA MET A 163 -5.21 -19.65 -2.12
C MET A 163 -3.79 -19.28 -2.55
N PHE A 164 -2.79 -20.03 -2.10
CA PHE A 164 -1.41 -19.84 -2.56
C PHE A 164 -1.29 -20.09 -4.07
N ASP A 165 -1.87 -21.17 -4.60
CA ASP A 165 -1.82 -21.51 -6.02
C ASP A 165 -2.59 -20.48 -6.87
N LEU A 166 -3.71 -19.97 -6.35
CA LEU A 166 -4.44 -18.89 -6.99
C LEU A 166 -3.62 -17.59 -7.06
N LEU A 167 -3.00 -17.19 -5.94
CA LEU A 167 -2.12 -16.02 -5.91
C LEU A 167 -0.89 -16.20 -6.82
N LYS A 168 -0.32 -17.40 -6.87
CA LYS A 168 0.76 -17.75 -7.80
C LYS A 168 0.33 -17.49 -9.24
N THR A 169 -0.86 -17.93 -9.64
CA THR A 169 -1.40 -17.69 -10.99
C THR A 169 -1.57 -16.20 -11.28
N CYS A 170 -2.09 -15.45 -10.31
CA CYS A 170 -2.21 -14.00 -10.45
C CYS A 170 -0.84 -13.33 -10.61
N VAL A 171 0.11 -13.66 -9.74
CA VAL A 171 1.41 -13.00 -9.66
C VAL A 171 2.29 -13.31 -10.86
N THR A 172 2.23 -14.54 -11.43
CA THR A 172 2.98 -14.90 -12.63
C THR A 172 2.50 -14.19 -13.89
N GLN A 173 1.25 -13.71 -13.89
CA GLN A 173 0.66 -12.93 -14.98
C GLN A 173 0.64 -11.44 -14.69
N PHE A 174 1.22 -11.04 -13.56
CA PHE A 174 1.26 -9.68 -13.08
C PHE A 174 2.37 -8.91 -13.81
N GLU A 175 2.00 -8.08 -14.74
CA GLU A 175 2.90 -7.06 -15.28
C GLU A 175 3.03 -5.91 -14.27
N ARG A 176 4.06 -5.08 -14.38
CA ARG A 176 4.38 -3.98 -13.44
C ARG A 176 3.16 -3.11 -13.08
N ASP A 177 2.24 -2.94 -14.02
CA ASP A 177 1.04 -2.10 -13.89
C ASP A 177 -0.25 -2.93 -13.72
N GLY A 178 -0.13 -4.24 -13.51
CA GLY A 178 -1.27 -5.14 -13.31
C GLY A 178 -2.08 -4.78 -12.06
N LEU A 179 -3.40 -4.92 -12.15
CA LEU A 179 -4.34 -4.62 -11.09
C LEU A 179 -4.92 -5.91 -10.51
N ILE A 180 -5.04 -5.97 -9.19
CA ILE A 180 -5.71 -7.07 -8.53
C ILE A 180 -6.91 -6.52 -7.77
N LEU A 181 -8.10 -7.05 -8.09
CA LEU A 181 -9.33 -6.79 -7.36
C LEU A 181 -9.71 -8.01 -6.55
N ILE A 182 -10.18 -7.77 -5.33
CA ILE A 182 -10.65 -8.82 -4.44
C ILE A 182 -12.15 -8.65 -4.26
N GLU A 183 -12.91 -9.71 -4.57
CA GLU A 183 -14.35 -9.75 -4.48
C GLU A 183 -14.81 -10.93 -3.61
N GLU A 184 -15.99 -10.80 -3.00
CA GLU A 184 -16.64 -11.93 -2.33
C GLU A 184 -17.25 -12.87 -3.40
N ASN A 185 -17.03 -14.17 -3.27
CA ASN A 185 -17.69 -15.15 -4.12
C ASN A 185 -19.01 -15.58 -3.48
N SER A 186 -20.04 -15.72 -4.29
CA SER A 186 -21.32 -16.32 -3.85
C SER A 186 -21.23 -17.84 -3.63
N SER A 187 -20.20 -18.49 -4.19
CA SER A 187 -19.86 -19.89 -3.94
C SER A 187 -18.80 -20.01 -2.85
N GLU A 188 -18.72 -21.15 -2.16
CA GLU A 188 -17.71 -21.41 -1.14
C GLU A 188 -16.30 -21.63 -1.72
N LYS A 189 -16.12 -21.55 -3.04
CA LYS A 189 -14.84 -21.77 -3.71
C LYS A 189 -14.11 -20.47 -3.99
N ASN A 190 -12.81 -20.51 -3.82
CA ASN A 190 -11.94 -19.43 -4.25
C ASN A 190 -11.67 -19.55 -5.76
N GLU A 191 -11.77 -18.45 -6.49
CA GLU A 191 -11.57 -18.43 -7.93
C GLU A 191 -10.73 -17.21 -8.34
N VAL A 192 -9.99 -17.35 -9.44
CA VAL A 192 -9.30 -16.24 -10.10
C VAL A 192 -9.85 -16.07 -11.50
N GLU A 193 -10.28 -14.87 -11.80
CA GLU A 193 -10.70 -14.45 -13.13
C GLU A 193 -9.79 -13.33 -13.61
N ILE A 194 -9.22 -13.51 -14.81
CA ILE A 194 -8.39 -12.49 -15.44
C ILE A 194 -9.24 -11.75 -16.44
N VAL A 195 -9.40 -10.46 -16.22
CA VAL A 195 -10.20 -9.57 -17.05
C VAL A 195 -9.36 -8.40 -17.53
N GLN A 196 -9.77 -7.79 -18.62
CA GLN A 196 -9.13 -6.58 -19.13
C GLN A 196 -9.77 -5.35 -18.53
N GLY A 197 -8.96 -4.32 -18.26
CA GLY A 197 -9.45 -3.08 -17.71
C GLY A 197 -8.43 -1.95 -17.70
N ILE A 198 -8.92 -0.76 -17.35
CA ILE A 198 -8.12 0.45 -17.19
C ILE A 198 -8.34 1.03 -15.80
N GLU A 199 -7.26 1.53 -15.21
CA GLU A 199 -7.30 2.34 -13.99
C GLU A 199 -7.03 3.82 -14.32
N LEU A 200 -7.86 4.70 -13.78
CA LEU A 200 -7.62 6.13 -13.73
C LEU A 200 -7.17 6.54 -12.33
N ASP A 201 -6.12 7.36 -12.25
CA ASP A 201 -5.58 7.90 -10.98
C ASP A 201 -6.45 9.07 -10.46
N ARG A 202 -7.76 8.90 -10.47
CA ARG A 202 -8.77 9.82 -9.95
C ARG A 202 -9.97 9.03 -9.46
N GLY A 203 -10.53 9.46 -8.34
CA GLY A 203 -11.70 8.85 -7.72
C GLY A 203 -12.97 9.69 -7.90
N PHE A 204 -13.95 9.41 -7.06
CA PHE A 204 -15.25 10.08 -7.10
C PHE A 204 -15.13 11.59 -6.78
N ALA A 205 -15.93 12.40 -7.49
CA ALA A 205 -15.96 13.85 -7.28
C ALA A 205 -16.63 14.26 -5.95
N SER A 206 -17.41 13.38 -5.34
CA SER A 206 -18.07 13.58 -4.06
C SER A 206 -18.22 12.25 -3.31
N SER A 207 -17.94 12.25 -2.01
CA SER A 207 -18.11 11.08 -1.13
C SER A 207 -19.58 10.64 -0.99
N TYR A 208 -20.52 11.51 -1.29
CA TYR A 208 -21.96 11.17 -1.28
C TYR A 208 -22.41 10.24 -2.40
N PHE A 209 -21.55 9.93 -3.36
CA PHE A 209 -21.80 8.89 -4.36
C PHE A 209 -21.52 7.47 -3.85
N VAL A 210 -20.80 7.33 -2.73
CA VAL A 210 -20.41 6.04 -2.15
C VAL A 210 -21.66 5.19 -1.86
N ASN A 211 -21.67 3.97 -2.38
CA ASN A 211 -22.74 2.99 -2.18
C ASN A 211 -22.28 1.76 -1.38
N ASP A 212 -20.98 1.51 -1.31
CA ASP A 212 -20.38 0.55 -0.37
C ASP A 212 -19.71 1.30 0.78
N LEU A 213 -20.42 1.42 1.90
CA LEU A 213 -19.94 2.12 3.09
C LEU A 213 -18.83 1.37 3.82
N LYS A 214 -18.72 0.04 3.65
CA LYS A 214 -17.67 -0.76 4.31
C LYS A 214 -16.29 -0.45 3.76
N ASN A 215 -16.18 -0.42 2.44
CA ASN A 215 -14.93 -0.19 1.72
C ASN A 215 -14.75 1.27 1.30
N PHE A 216 -15.77 2.11 1.54
CA PHE A 216 -15.80 3.52 1.15
C PHE A 216 -15.57 3.71 -0.36
N GLU A 217 -16.32 2.97 -1.18
CA GLU A 217 -16.19 2.97 -2.64
C GLU A 217 -17.56 2.97 -3.35
N VAL A 218 -17.54 3.32 -4.63
CA VAL A 218 -18.70 3.22 -5.52
C VAL A 218 -18.53 2.01 -6.41
N ILE A 219 -19.48 1.10 -6.41
CA ILE A 219 -19.46 -0.10 -7.23
C ILE A 219 -20.71 -0.13 -8.10
N TYR A 220 -20.53 -0.18 -9.42
CA TYR A 220 -21.62 -0.37 -10.36
C TYR A 220 -21.31 -1.48 -11.37
N ASP A 221 -22.25 -2.39 -11.53
CA ASP A 221 -22.23 -3.45 -12.55
C ASP A 221 -22.96 -2.95 -13.81
N LYS A 222 -22.33 -3.20 -14.95
CA LYS A 222 -22.79 -2.81 -16.29
C LYS A 222 -23.26 -1.35 -16.40
N PRO A 223 -22.47 -0.38 -15.87
CA PRO A 223 -22.82 1.02 -15.96
C PRO A 223 -22.72 1.53 -17.39
N ALA A 224 -23.58 2.50 -17.72
CA ALA A 224 -23.38 3.37 -18.85
C ALA A 224 -22.31 4.40 -18.52
N LEU A 225 -21.46 4.75 -19.49
CA LEU A 225 -20.34 5.65 -19.33
C LEU A 225 -20.47 6.86 -20.25
N LEU A 226 -20.46 8.05 -19.70
CA LEU A 226 -20.29 9.29 -20.45
C LEU A 226 -18.86 9.78 -20.24
N ILE A 227 -18.04 9.78 -21.30
CA ILE A 227 -16.63 10.16 -21.24
C ILE A 227 -16.43 11.40 -22.11
N THR A 228 -15.99 12.51 -21.51
CA THR A 228 -15.84 13.77 -22.24
C THR A 228 -14.78 14.67 -21.62
N ASN A 229 -14.10 15.44 -22.48
CA ASN A 229 -13.32 16.61 -22.06
C ASN A 229 -14.09 17.93 -22.27
N THR A 230 -15.28 17.87 -22.88
CA THR A 230 -16.16 19.04 -23.01
C THR A 230 -16.72 19.40 -21.64
N PRO A 231 -16.62 20.67 -21.21
CA PRO A 231 -17.19 21.12 -19.94
C PRO A 231 -18.69 20.90 -19.86
N ILE A 232 -19.16 20.35 -18.74
CA ILE A 232 -20.59 20.19 -18.48
C ILE A 232 -21.03 21.34 -17.56
N ASN A 233 -21.59 22.38 -18.14
CA ASN A 233 -21.96 23.62 -17.45
C ASN A 233 -23.45 23.72 -17.16
N ASN A 234 -24.28 22.98 -17.90
CA ASN A 234 -25.73 23.04 -17.83
C ASN A 234 -26.33 21.63 -17.79
N LEU A 235 -27.32 21.40 -16.92
CA LEU A 235 -28.07 20.14 -16.83
C LEU A 235 -28.74 19.73 -18.16
N ASN A 236 -29.11 20.70 -19.00
CA ASN A 236 -29.70 20.41 -20.30
C ASN A 236 -28.77 19.61 -21.21
N GLN A 237 -27.43 19.74 -21.03
CA GLN A 237 -26.46 19.00 -21.82
C GLN A 237 -26.54 17.48 -21.60
N ILE A 238 -26.99 17.03 -20.42
CA ILE A 238 -27.08 15.61 -20.04
C ILE A 238 -28.50 15.16 -19.75
N ARG A 239 -29.49 16.00 -20.01
CA ARG A 239 -30.90 15.75 -19.65
C ARG A 239 -31.43 14.47 -20.29
N GLU A 240 -31.24 14.29 -21.59
CA GLU A 240 -31.69 13.12 -22.35
C GLU A 240 -31.09 11.82 -21.76
N ILE A 241 -29.80 11.86 -21.43
CA ILE A 241 -29.12 10.73 -20.79
C ILE A 241 -29.74 10.43 -19.43
N MET A 242 -29.98 11.45 -18.60
CA MET A 242 -30.55 11.27 -17.26
C MET A 242 -31.98 10.65 -17.34
N GLU A 243 -32.80 11.09 -18.28
CA GLU A 243 -34.12 10.53 -18.52
C GLU A 243 -34.05 9.06 -18.97
N TYR A 244 -33.15 8.73 -19.89
CA TYR A 244 -32.88 7.36 -20.34
C TYR A 244 -32.43 6.43 -19.21
N ILE A 245 -31.44 6.88 -18.40
CA ILE A 245 -30.90 6.12 -17.26
C ILE A 245 -31.99 5.86 -16.21
N LYS A 246 -32.84 6.87 -15.95
CA LYS A 246 -33.97 6.75 -15.01
C LYS A 246 -35.00 5.73 -15.47
N SER A 247 -35.41 5.78 -16.74
CA SER A 247 -36.41 4.87 -17.30
C SER A 247 -35.94 3.41 -17.32
N ASN A 248 -34.64 3.18 -17.55
CA ASN A 248 -34.04 1.85 -17.63
C ASN A 248 -33.43 1.35 -16.31
N ASN A 249 -33.46 2.15 -15.24
CA ASN A 249 -32.81 1.86 -13.95
C ASN A 249 -31.33 1.43 -14.09
N LYS A 250 -30.64 1.94 -15.12
CA LYS A 250 -29.22 1.67 -15.36
C LYS A 250 -28.31 2.58 -14.50
N PRO A 251 -27.17 2.11 -14.01
CA PRO A 251 -26.17 3.00 -13.40
C PRO A 251 -25.50 3.86 -14.48
N LEU A 252 -25.18 5.12 -14.14
CA LEU A 252 -24.42 6.05 -14.98
C LEU A 252 -23.15 6.50 -14.27
N ILE A 253 -22.04 6.48 -15.00
CA ILE A 253 -20.79 7.10 -14.55
C ILE A 253 -20.41 8.16 -15.55
N ILE A 254 -20.18 9.37 -15.06
CA ILE A 254 -19.72 10.50 -15.85
C ILE A 254 -18.23 10.71 -15.55
N VAL A 255 -17.40 10.59 -16.58
CA VAL A 255 -15.97 10.90 -16.52
C VAL A 255 -15.77 12.18 -17.32
N ALA A 256 -15.61 13.29 -16.62
CA ALA A 256 -15.52 14.60 -17.25
C ALA A 256 -14.31 15.38 -16.75
N GLU A 257 -13.77 16.23 -17.61
CA GLU A 257 -12.70 17.16 -17.24
C GLU A 257 -13.22 18.23 -16.30
N GLU A 258 -14.28 18.89 -16.72
CA GLU A 258 -14.94 19.96 -15.97
C GLU A 258 -16.44 19.71 -15.92
N ILE A 259 -16.97 19.80 -14.70
CA ILE A 259 -18.40 19.75 -14.44
C ILE A 259 -18.73 20.78 -13.38
N ASN A 260 -19.82 21.52 -13.57
CA ASN A 260 -20.26 22.55 -12.65
C ASN A 260 -20.63 21.91 -11.30
N LYS A 261 -20.26 22.58 -10.20
CA LYS A 261 -20.56 22.13 -8.83
C LYS A 261 -22.05 21.96 -8.57
N ASP A 262 -22.89 22.82 -9.14
CA ASP A 262 -24.35 22.74 -8.99
C ASP A 262 -24.93 21.49 -9.63
N ILE A 263 -24.34 21.07 -10.75
CA ILE A 263 -24.70 19.80 -11.42
C ILE A 263 -24.30 18.61 -10.56
N ILE A 264 -23.07 18.62 -10.00
CA ILE A 264 -22.63 17.56 -9.08
C ILE A 264 -23.58 17.47 -7.89
N SER A 265 -23.96 18.60 -7.30
CA SER A 265 -24.88 18.66 -6.15
C SER A 265 -26.26 18.10 -6.52
N THR A 266 -26.78 18.43 -7.69
CA THR A 266 -28.05 17.90 -8.20
C THR A 266 -27.98 16.38 -8.42
N LEU A 267 -26.89 15.87 -8.99
CA LEU A 267 -26.66 14.43 -9.19
C LEU A 267 -26.53 13.69 -7.86
N VAL A 268 -25.83 14.27 -6.88
CA VAL A 268 -25.73 13.75 -5.52
C VAL A 268 -27.10 13.64 -4.86
N LEU A 269 -27.92 14.69 -4.92
CA LEU A 269 -29.26 14.66 -4.36
C LEU A 269 -30.14 13.55 -4.99
N ASN A 270 -30.07 13.39 -6.31
CA ASN A 270 -30.80 12.33 -7.01
C ASN A 270 -30.30 10.92 -6.63
N ASN A 271 -28.99 10.77 -6.41
CA ASN A 271 -28.39 9.51 -5.96
C ASN A 271 -28.81 9.16 -4.52
N ILE A 272 -28.76 10.12 -3.58
CA ILE A 272 -29.19 9.94 -2.18
C ILE A 272 -30.68 9.59 -2.12
N GLN A 273 -31.51 10.26 -2.93
CA GLN A 273 -32.95 9.97 -3.04
C GLN A 273 -33.26 8.67 -3.76
N LYS A 274 -32.22 7.91 -4.19
CA LYS A 274 -32.35 6.66 -4.96
C LYS A 274 -33.16 6.80 -6.26
N LYS A 275 -33.30 8.00 -6.80
CA LYS A 275 -33.96 8.28 -8.06
C LYS A 275 -33.08 7.94 -9.26
N LEU A 276 -31.76 8.11 -9.11
CA LEU A 276 -30.76 7.80 -10.12
C LEU A 276 -29.56 7.11 -9.44
N LYS A 277 -29.01 6.11 -10.10
CA LYS A 277 -27.72 5.49 -9.73
C LYS A 277 -26.63 6.19 -10.55
N VAL A 278 -25.99 7.19 -9.97
CA VAL A 278 -25.00 8.00 -10.70
C VAL A 278 -23.76 8.24 -9.88
N ALA A 279 -22.60 8.29 -10.54
CA ALA A 279 -21.36 8.76 -9.95
C ALA A 279 -20.59 9.63 -10.95
N VAL A 280 -19.80 10.55 -10.43
CA VAL A 280 -18.99 11.48 -11.24
C VAL A 280 -17.52 11.32 -10.85
N ILE A 281 -16.66 11.20 -11.88
CA ILE A 281 -15.21 11.25 -11.77
C ILE A 281 -14.75 12.52 -12.46
N LYS A 282 -14.11 13.41 -11.69
CA LYS A 282 -13.52 14.63 -12.24
C LYS A 282 -12.06 14.37 -12.58
N TYR A 283 -11.75 14.23 -13.86
CA TYR A 283 -10.42 13.88 -14.32
C TYR A 283 -9.67 15.12 -14.81
N THR A 284 -8.96 15.79 -13.90
CA THR A 284 -8.08 16.92 -14.20
C THR A 284 -6.63 16.45 -14.26
N ALA A 285 -6.02 16.44 -15.43
CA ALA A 285 -4.61 16.11 -15.64
C ALA A 285 -3.97 17.14 -16.62
N ILE A 286 -2.66 17.06 -16.83
CA ILE A 286 -1.96 17.90 -17.82
C ILE A 286 -2.52 17.57 -19.21
N LYS A 287 -2.85 18.61 -19.98
CA LYS A 287 -3.67 18.56 -21.22
C LYS A 287 -3.31 17.44 -22.20
N PHE A 288 -2.02 17.18 -22.42
CA PHE A 288 -1.57 16.19 -23.38
C PHE A 288 -1.73 14.72 -22.91
N ILE A 289 -1.44 14.44 -21.64
CA ILE A 289 -1.62 13.10 -21.03
C ILE A 289 -3.11 12.76 -20.90
N LYS A 290 -3.92 13.75 -20.64
CA LYS A 290 -5.33 13.68 -20.31
C LYS A 290 -6.20 13.22 -21.46
N ASN A 291 -6.09 13.89 -22.62
CA ASN A 291 -6.91 13.58 -23.77
C ASN A 291 -6.66 12.14 -24.24
N GLY A 292 -5.40 11.71 -24.28
CA GLY A 292 -5.07 10.36 -24.69
C GLY A 292 -5.65 9.26 -23.81
N LEU A 293 -5.66 9.44 -22.47
CA LEU A 293 -6.22 8.44 -21.57
C LEU A 293 -7.75 8.37 -21.61
N LEU A 294 -8.41 9.52 -21.73
CA LEU A 294 -9.87 9.55 -21.88
C LEU A 294 -10.30 8.97 -23.24
N GLU A 295 -9.55 9.25 -24.30
CA GLU A 295 -9.74 8.66 -25.63
C GLU A 295 -9.55 7.14 -25.61
N ASP A 296 -8.51 6.64 -24.95
CA ASP A 296 -8.26 5.21 -24.78
C ASP A 296 -9.41 4.53 -24.00
N LEU A 297 -9.89 5.15 -22.92
CA LEU A 297 -11.02 4.65 -22.15
C LEU A 297 -12.30 4.65 -22.97
N ALA A 298 -12.57 5.73 -23.73
CA ALA A 298 -13.73 5.83 -24.61
C ALA A 298 -13.69 4.77 -25.72
N THR A 299 -12.54 4.58 -26.35
CA THR A 299 -12.35 3.55 -27.37
C THR A 299 -12.63 2.16 -26.84
N LEU A 300 -12.15 1.82 -25.64
CA LEU A 300 -12.34 0.51 -25.04
C LEU A 300 -13.77 0.26 -24.56
N THR A 301 -14.49 1.30 -24.22
CA THR A 301 -15.88 1.22 -23.72
C THR A 301 -16.91 1.48 -24.78
N HIS A 302 -16.49 1.71 -26.04
CA HIS A 302 -17.36 2.09 -27.17
C HIS A 302 -18.15 3.38 -26.92
N SER A 303 -17.56 4.33 -26.18
CA SER A 303 -18.11 5.67 -25.99
C SER A 303 -17.65 6.60 -27.11
N ASN A 304 -18.52 7.47 -27.58
CA ASN A 304 -18.10 8.53 -28.48
C ASN A 304 -17.33 9.60 -27.69
N PHE A 305 -16.05 9.76 -27.99
CA PHE A 305 -15.22 10.79 -27.38
C PHE A 305 -15.19 12.05 -28.23
N PHE A 306 -15.53 13.18 -27.64
CA PHE A 306 -15.53 14.46 -28.32
C PHE A 306 -14.46 15.34 -27.71
N GLU A 307 -13.55 15.79 -28.58
CA GLU A 307 -12.50 16.70 -28.16
C GLU A 307 -13.00 18.15 -28.18
N TYR A 308 -12.95 18.80 -27.03
CA TYR A 308 -13.29 20.21 -26.90
C TYR A 308 -12.17 21.09 -27.45
N ASN A 309 -12.48 21.86 -28.48
CA ASN A 309 -11.55 22.85 -29.05
C ASN A 309 -11.93 24.26 -28.57
N SER A 310 -11.19 24.75 -27.59
CA SER A 310 -11.43 26.07 -26.98
C SER A 310 -11.28 27.26 -27.94
N LYS A 311 -10.72 27.05 -29.14
CA LYS A 311 -10.55 28.08 -30.16
C LYS A 311 -11.79 28.28 -31.03
N LEU A 312 -12.63 27.27 -31.13
CA LEU A 312 -13.92 27.35 -31.78
C LEU A 312 -14.94 27.67 -30.70
N LYS A 313 -15.64 28.80 -30.77
CA LYS A 313 -16.80 29.08 -29.88
C LYS A 313 -17.93 28.11 -30.27
N GLU A 314 -17.77 26.85 -29.87
CA GLU A 314 -18.77 25.84 -30.16
C GLU A 314 -19.97 26.04 -29.23
N VAL A 315 -21.15 25.91 -29.82
CA VAL A 315 -22.44 25.83 -29.15
C VAL A 315 -22.37 24.78 -28.04
N GLU A 316 -22.96 25.03 -26.88
CA GLU A 316 -23.04 24.07 -25.78
C GLU A 316 -23.48 22.69 -26.30
N LYS A 317 -22.58 21.70 -26.26
CA LYS A 317 -22.86 20.37 -26.77
C LYS A 317 -23.88 19.68 -25.88
N VAL A 318 -24.92 19.18 -26.48
CA VAL A 318 -25.90 18.28 -25.85
C VAL A 318 -25.48 16.84 -26.14
N PHE A 319 -25.25 16.07 -25.08
CA PHE A 319 -24.89 14.65 -25.16
C PHE A 319 -26.12 13.79 -25.37
N LYS A 320 -26.01 12.81 -26.27
CA LYS A 320 -27.07 11.87 -26.63
C LYS A 320 -26.83 10.48 -26.04
N ILE A 321 -27.85 9.65 -26.10
CA ILE A 321 -27.79 8.24 -25.66
C ILE A 321 -26.72 7.46 -26.45
N GLU A 322 -26.56 7.79 -27.74
CA GLU A 322 -25.58 7.19 -28.65
C GLU A 322 -24.10 7.48 -28.25
N ASP A 323 -23.86 8.50 -27.43
CA ASP A 323 -22.55 8.87 -26.94
C ASP A 323 -22.09 8.01 -25.75
N LEU A 324 -23.02 7.23 -25.20
CA LEU A 324 -22.75 6.39 -24.02
C LEU A 324 -21.97 5.12 -24.39
N GLY A 325 -20.87 4.90 -23.67
CA GLY A 325 -20.19 3.60 -23.64
C GLY A 325 -20.73 2.69 -22.54
N GLN A 326 -20.12 1.51 -22.42
CA GLN A 326 -20.47 0.54 -21.39
C GLN A 326 -19.22 -0.19 -20.87
N ALA A 327 -19.17 -0.43 -19.56
CA ALA A 327 -18.20 -1.32 -18.92
C ALA A 327 -18.92 -2.53 -18.29
N GLU A 328 -18.20 -3.60 -18.00
CA GLU A 328 -18.76 -4.73 -17.23
C GLU A 328 -18.94 -4.37 -15.76
N LYS A 329 -17.97 -3.68 -15.20
CA LYS A 329 -18.00 -3.22 -13.81
C LYS A 329 -17.10 -2.01 -13.65
N VAL A 330 -17.48 -1.09 -12.77
CA VAL A 330 -16.62 0.04 -12.38
C VAL A 330 -16.58 0.13 -10.87
N VAL A 331 -15.37 0.27 -10.35
CA VAL A 331 -15.09 0.48 -8.92
C VAL A 331 -14.38 1.82 -8.77
N ILE A 332 -15.00 2.74 -8.03
CA ILE A 332 -14.44 4.10 -7.82
C ILE A 332 -14.11 4.27 -6.34
N LYS A 333 -12.83 4.45 -6.06
CA LYS A 333 -12.29 4.79 -4.74
C LYS A 333 -12.03 6.29 -4.62
N LYS A 334 -11.52 6.74 -3.49
CA LYS A 334 -11.24 8.15 -3.25
C LYS A 334 -10.22 8.75 -4.25
N GLU A 335 -9.21 7.99 -4.65
CA GLU A 335 -8.09 8.47 -5.46
C GLU A 335 -7.94 7.73 -6.79
N LYS A 336 -8.66 6.63 -6.98
CA LYS A 336 -8.52 5.74 -8.13
C LYS A 336 -9.87 5.22 -8.61
N SER A 337 -10.00 5.03 -9.92
CA SER A 337 -11.18 4.44 -10.54
C SER A 337 -10.77 3.33 -11.50
N THR A 338 -11.32 2.14 -11.31
CA THR A 338 -11.02 0.94 -12.09
C THR A 338 -12.20 0.59 -12.98
N PHE A 339 -11.97 0.51 -14.27
CA PHE A 339 -12.96 0.13 -15.29
C PHE A 339 -12.63 -1.26 -15.81
N ILE A 340 -13.52 -2.20 -15.57
CA ILE A 340 -13.43 -3.56 -16.10
C ILE A 340 -14.23 -3.61 -17.39
N ILE A 341 -13.57 -4.07 -18.45
CA ILE A 341 -14.08 -3.99 -19.81
C ILE A 341 -14.45 -5.38 -20.31
N SER A 342 -15.37 -5.46 -21.25
CA SER A 342 -15.78 -6.72 -21.86
C SER A 342 -14.63 -7.47 -22.53
N LYS A 343 -14.65 -8.80 -22.50
CA LYS A 343 -13.67 -9.65 -23.20
C LYS A 343 -13.56 -9.35 -24.70
N PHE A 344 -14.62 -8.83 -25.32
CA PHE A 344 -14.63 -8.43 -26.74
C PHE A 344 -13.74 -7.19 -27.01
N SER A 345 -13.54 -6.32 -26.04
CA SER A 345 -12.67 -5.15 -26.17
C SER A 345 -11.18 -5.47 -26.26
N LYS A 346 -10.80 -6.76 -26.07
CA LYS A 346 -9.40 -7.21 -26.17
C LYS A 346 -8.78 -7.00 -27.57
N LEU A 347 -9.61 -7.17 -28.60
CA LEU A 347 -9.18 -6.90 -29.98
C LEU A 347 -8.98 -5.40 -30.25
N ILE A 348 -9.83 -4.58 -29.65
CA ILE A 348 -9.77 -3.12 -29.76
C ILE A 348 -8.54 -2.60 -29.03
N ALA A 349 -8.30 -3.10 -27.80
CA ALA A 349 -7.08 -2.77 -27.06
C ALA A 349 -5.82 -3.10 -27.85
N LYS A 350 -5.75 -4.29 -28.48
CA LYS A 350 -4.59 -4.67 -29.33
C LYS A 350 -4.41 -3.72 -30.52
N ARG A 351 -5.51 -3.32 -31.18
CA ARG A 351 -5.43 -2.32 -32.27
C ARG A 351 -4.87 -1.01 -31.76
N ARG A 352 -5.42 -0.49 -30.65
CA ARG A 352 -4.98 0.77 -30.07
C ARG A 352 -3.53 0.73 -29.61
N ILE A 353 -3.07 -0.37 -29.01
CA ILE A 353 -1.66 -0.59 -28.66
C ILE A 353 -0.76 -0.54 -29.93
N ASN A 354 -1.19 -1.16 -31.02
CA ASN A 354 -0.44 -1.12 -32.28
C ASN A 354 -0.36 0.29 -32.88
N GLU A 355 -1.43 1.09 -32.77
CA GLU A 355 -1.44 2.50 -33.17
C GLU A 355 -0.45 3.30 -32.32
N LEU A 356 -0.54 3.19 -31.00
CA LEU A 356 0.37 3.88 -30.07
C LEU A 356 1.84 3.45 -30.24
N ASN A 357 2.11 2.20 -30.58
CA ASN A 357 3.48 1.76 -30.90
C ASN A 357 4.01 2.40 -32.17
N ARG A 358 3.18 2.67 -33.18
CA ARG A 358 3.58 3.43 -34.37
C ARG A 358 3.86 4.88 -34.03
N GLU A 359 3.00 5.52 -33.24
CA GLU A 359 3.19 6.89 -32.76
C GLU A 359 4.47 7.00 -31.91
N LEU A 360 4.76 6.02 -31.07
CA LEU A 360 5.98 5.93 -30.27
C LEU A 360 7.25 5.90 -31.13
N LEU A 361 7.21 5.17 -32.25
CA LEU A 361 8.35 5.09 -33.17
C LEU A 361 8.56 6.39 -33.99
N LEU A 362 7.49 7.14 -34.26
CA LEU A 362 7.52 8.38 -35.00
C LEU A 362 7.82 9.61 -34.13
N SER A 363 7.66 9.50 -32.83
CA SER A 363 7.91 10.61 -31.91
C SER A 363 9.41 10.87 -31.74
N GLU A 364 9.83 12.13 -31.83
CA GLU A 364 11.20 12.56 -31.55
C GLU A 364 11.42 12.98 -30.11
N SER A 365 10.35 13.36 -29.41
CA SER A 365 10.37 13.82 -28.02
C SER A 365 10.42 12.66 -27.00
N GLU A 366 11.43 12.63 -26.15
CA GLU A 366 11.50 11.66 -25.03
C GLU A 366 10.31 11.79 -24.07
N TYR A 367 9.76 12.98 -23.92
CA TYR A 367 8.56 13.21 -23.10
C TYR A 367 7.34 12.53 -23.71
N GLU A 368 7.11 12.68 -25.01
CA GLU A 368 6.01 12.01 -25.72
C GLU A 368 6.18 10.49 -25.73
N LYS A 369 7.41 9.99 -25.96
CA LYS A 369 7.72 8.56 -25.87
C LYS A 369 7.34 7.96 -24.52
N ASN A 370 7.60 8.67 -23.44
CA ASN A 370 7.23 8.21 -22.09
C ASN A 370 5.72 8.19 -21.89
N ILE A 371 4.98 9.15 -22.46
CA ILE A 371 3.52 9.15 -22.45
C ILE A 371 2.97 7.95 -23.20
N PHE A 372 3.42 7.70 -24.41
CA PHE A 372 2.98 6.54 -25.21
C PHE A 372 3.30 5.22 -24.51
N LYS A 373 4.50 5.05 -23.93
CA LYS A 373 4.86 3.88 -23.14
C LYS A 373 3.90 3.66 -21.98
N THR A 374 3.55 4.73 -21.24
CA THR A 374 2.61 4.66 -20.11
C THR A 374 1.20 4.27 -20.58
N ARG A 375 0.72 4.82 -21.70
CA ARG A 375 -0.59 4.47 -22.27
C ARG A 375 -0.62 3.01 -22.73
N ILE A 376 0.43 2.54 -23.42
CA ILE A 376 0.57 1.14 -23.85
C ILE A 376 0.55 0.19 -22.65
N ALA A 377 1.31 0.49 -21.59
CA ALA A 377 1.33 -0.29 -20.37
C ALA A 377 -0.06 -0.40 -19.72
N ARG A 378 -0.79 0.72 -19.63
CA ARG A 378 -2.18 0.74 -19.09
C ARG A 378 -3.17 -0.04 -19.94
N LEU A 379 -3.06 0.00 -21.27
CA LEU A 379 -3.91 -0.73 -22.20
C LEU A 379 -3.60 -2.24 -22.25
N SER A 380 -2.35 -2.63 -22.03
CA SER A 380 -1.92 -4.02 -21.96
C SER A 380 -2.23 -4.69 -20.62
N GLY A 381 -2.49 -3.89 -19.57
CA GLY A 381 -2.69 -4.36 -18.21
C GLY A 381 -3.88 -5.30 -18.06
N ASN A 382 -3.62 -6.48 -17.49
CA ASN A 382 -4.66 -7.40 -17.09
C ASN A 382 -5.09 -7.12 -15.64
N ILE A 383 -6.39 -7.16 -15.39
CA ILE A 383 -6.94 -7.08 -14.04
C ILE A 383 -7.22 -8.50 -13.56
N SER A 384 -6.54 -8.94 -12.51
CA SER A 384 -6.82 -10.21 -11.86
C SER A 384 -7.89 -10.02 -10.78
N LYS A 385 -9.07 -10.61 -10.97
CA LYS A 385 -10.11 -10.66 -9.94
C LYS A 385 -9.92 -11.91 -9.10
N ILE A 386 -9.67 -11.75 -7.81
CA ILE A 386 -9.65 -12.84 -6.84
C ILE A 386 -11.00 -12.86 -6.14
N LYS A 387 -11.78 -13.90 -6.37
CA LYS A 387 -13.05 -14.14 -5.71
C LYS A 387 -12.82 -15.05 -4.52
N ILE A 388 -13.08 -14.57 -3.31
CA ILE A 388 -12.91 -15.31 -2.07
C ILE A 388 -14.24 -15.92 -1.68
N GLY A 389 -14.31 -17.27 -1.65
CA GLY A 389 -15.48 -18.04 -1.24
C GLY A 389 -15.26 -18.68 0.12
N LEU A 390 -16.06 -18.31 1.11
CA LEU A 390 -16.05 -18.89 2.44
C LEU A 390 -17.43 -18.77 3.07
N SER A 391 -17.76 -19.70 3.96
CA SER A 391 -19.05 -19.77 4.66
C SER A 391 -19.22 -18.70 5.75
N ASN A 392 -18.12 -18.07 6.21
CA ASN A 392 -18.13 -17.12 7.32
C ASN A 392 -17.56 -15.75 6.92
N LYS A 393 -18.36 -14.68 7.08
CA LYS A 393 -17.98 -13.29 6.74
C LYS A 393 -16.69 -12.81 7.42
N TYR A 394 -16.42 -13.23 8.65
CA TYR A 394 -15.19 -12.85 9.36
C TYR A 394 -13.94 -13.46 8.70
N GLN A 395 -14.05 -14.70 8.25
CA GLN A 395 -12.95 -15.38 7.55
C GLN A 395 -12.71 -14.78 6.17
N ILE A 396 -13.76 -14.37 5.46
CA ILE A 396 -13.64 -13.66 4.18
C ILE A 396 -12.86 -12.35 4.38
N GLU A 397 -13.23 -11.56 5.37
CA GLU A 397 -12.59 -10.27 5.63
C GLU A 397 -11.12 -10.42 6.07
N GLU A 398 -10.82 -11.44 6.89
CA GLU A 398 -9.45 -11.77 7.28
C GLU A 398 -8.60 -12.20 6.08
N GLN A 399 -9.11 -13.10 5.25
CA GLN A 399 -8.40 -13.55 4.04
C GLN A 399 -8.24 -12.41 3.04
N ARG A 400 -9.27 -11.59 2.84
CA ARG A 400 -9.21 -10.40 1.99
C ARG A 400 -8.05 -9.48 2.41
N LYS A 401 -7.96 -9.13 3.70
CA LYS A 401 -6.87 -8.30 4.22
C LYS A 401 -5.50 -8.94 4.01
N LYS A 402 -5.37 -10.25 4.24
CA LYS A 402 -4.11 -10.97 3.99
C LYS A 402 -3.69 -10.91 2.52
N VAL A 403 -4.62 -11.13 1.61
CA VAL A 403 -4.38 -11.05 0.17
C VAL A 403 -4.01 -9.63 -0.26
N GLU A 404 -4.72 -8.61 0.24
CA GLU A 404 -4.41 -7.18 -0.02
C GLU A 404 -2.99 -6.82 0.43
N ASN A 405 -2.57 -7.30 1.60
CA ASN A 405 -1.23 -7.07 2.14
C ASN A 405 -0.16 -7.70 1.24
N VAL A 406 -0.35 -8.96 0.86
CA VAL A 406 0.57 -9.68 -0.04
C VAL A 406 0.71 -8.95 -1.37
N ILE A 407 -0.39 -8.50 -1.95
CA ILE A 407 -0.39 -7.74 -3.21
C ILE A 407 0.39 -6.44 -3.06
N THR A 408 0.17 -5.71 -1.96
CA THR A 408 0.88 -4.46 -1.68
C THR A 408 2.37 -4.71 -1.51
N THR A 409 2.76 -5.79 -0.85
CA THR A 409 4.18 -6.18 -0.69
C THR A 409 4.82 -6.54 -2.02
N ILE A 410 4.11 -7.26 -2.90
CA ILE A 410 4.60 -7.58 -4.25
C ILE A 410 4.78 -6.31 -5.09
N LYS A 411 3.81 -5.39 -5.08
CA LYS A 411 3.94 -4.09 -5.75
C LYS A 411 5.14 -3.30 -5.23
N SER A 412 5.31 -3.26 -3.92
CA SER A 412 6.46 -2.62 -3.28
C SER A 412 7.80 -3.20 -3.72
N ALA A 413 7.88 -4.52 -3.93
CA ALA A 413 9.06 -5.20 -4.42
C ALA A 413 9.31 -4.93 -5.92
N LEU A 414 8.25 -4.80 -6.73
CA LEU A 414 8.36 -4.42 -8.14
C LEU A 414 8.83 -2.97 -8.32
N GLU A 415 8.49 -2.08 -7.39
CA GLU A 415 8.87 -0.66 -7.43
C GLU A 415 10.34 -0.43 -7.05
N GLU A 416 10.80 -1.00 -5.93
CA GLU A 416 12.12 -0.71 -5.36
C GLU A 416 13.06 -1.93 -5.33
N GLY A 417 12.64 -3.10 -5.80
CA GLY A 417 13.46 -4.31 -5.82
C GLY A 417 13.34 -5.18 -4.57
N ILE A 418 14.25 -6.15 -4.49
CA ILE A 418 14.27 -7.22 -3.49
C ILE A 418 15.60 -7.25 -2.74
N LEU A 419 15.53 -7.79 -1.52
CA LEU A 419 16.65 -7.97 -0.59
C LEU A 419 16.59 -9.36 0.06
N PRO A 420 17.68 -9.86 0.67
CA PRO A 420 17.66 -11.05 1.52
C PRO A 420 16.60 -10.97 2.61
N GLY A 421 15.72 -11.97 2.68
CA GLY A 421 14.61 -12.00 3.63
C GLY A 421 14.94 -12.71 4.95
N GLY A 422 13.87 -12.92 5.76
CA GLY A 422 14.00 -13.63 7.03
C GLY A 422 14.84 -12.92 8.08
N GLY A 423 14.86 -11.60 8.06
CA GLY A 423 15.66 -10.79 8.99
C GLY A 423 17.15 -10.77 8.71
N SER A 424 17.63 -11.52 7.70
CA SER A 424 19.06 -11.68 7.41
C SER A 424 19.70 -10.39 6.90
N PHE A 425 18.94 -9.60 6.12
CA PHE A 425 19.46 -8.34 5.59
C PHE A 425 19.81 -7.33 6.68
N TYR A 426 19.12 -7.33 7.82
CA TYR A 426 19.47 -6.46 8.95
C TYR A 426 20.84 -6.81 9.55
N LEU A 427 21.26 -8.09 9.50
CA LEU A 427 22.62 -8.50 9.91
C LEU A 427 23.68 -7.93 8.94
N HIS A 428 23.40 -7.96 7.63
CA HIS A 428 24.29 -7.37 6.63
C HIS A 428 24.38 -5.85 6.78
N LEU A 429 23.25 -5.16 6.99
CA LEU A 429 23.24 -3.71 7.29
C LEU A 429 24.04 -3.38 8.57
N ARG A 430 23.95 -4.24 9.58
CA ARG A 430 24.71 -4.09 10.81
C ARG A 430 26.21 -4.14 10.56
N TYR A 431 26.69 -5.05 9.72
CA TYR A 431 28.08 -5.15 9.34
C TYR A 431 28.56 -3.86 8.63
N GLU A 432 27.81 -3.38 7.67
CA GLU A 432 28.09 -2.14 6.94
C GLU A 432 28.12 -0.93 7.89
N LEU A 433 27.13 -0.82 8.78
CA LEU A 433 27.04 0.27 9.74
C LEU A 433 28.22 0.26 10.71
N LYS A 434 28.67 -0.91 11.18
CA LYS A 434 29.80 -1.03 12.09
C LYS A 434 31.07 -0.45 11.46
N ASN A 435 31.33 -0.77 10.20
CA ASN A 435 32.50 -0.28 9.47
C ASN A 435 32.43 1.23 9.21
N TRP A 436 31.25 1.69 8.75
CA TRP A 436 31.04 3.10 8.43
C TRP A 436 31.08 4.00 9.67
N SER A 437 30.46 3.58 10.77
CA SER A 437 30.30 4.41 11.96
C SER A 437 31.63 4.74 12.62
N SER A 438 32.61 3.81 12.60
CA SER A 438 33.93 4.02 13.16
C SER A 438 34.75 5.11 12.46
N LEU A 439 34.43 5.39 11.19
CA LEU A 439 35.16 6.36 10.35
C LEU A 439 34.41 7.71 10.23
N ASN A 440 33.10 7.71 10.42
CA ASN A 440 32.27 8.86 10.06
C ASN A 440 31.58 9.54 11.25
N LEU A 441 31.43 8.87 12.39
CA LEU A 441 30.75 9.43 13.56
C LEU A 441 31.77 9.85 14.62
N ILE A 442 31.51 10.95 15.30
CA ILE A 442 32.38 11.51 16.35
C ILE A 442 31.56 11.87 17.59
N GLY A 443 32.25 11.84 18.76
CA GLY A 443 31.63 12.23 20.03
C GLY A 443 30.40 11.39 20.38
N GLU A 444 29.33 12.06 20.79
CA GLU A 444 28.09 11.43 21.23
C GLU A 444 27.29 10.74 20.09
N GLU A 445 27.55 11.10 18.83
CA GLU A 445 26.91 10.43 17.68
C GLU A 445 27.27 8.93 17.59
N ILE A 446 28.44 8.53 18.15
CA ILE A 446 28.87 7.13 18.20
C ILE A 446 27.89 6.28 19.00
N PHE A 447 27.30 6.84 20.06
CA PHE A 447 26.28 6.11 20.84
C PHE A 447 25.02 5.80 20.05
N ALA A 448 24.62 6.71 19.15
CA ALA A 448 23.52 6.41 18.22
C ALA A 448 23.82 5.17 17.36
N SER A 449 25.08 5.00 16.91
CA SER A 449 25.46 3.81 16.15
C SER A 449 25.40 2.54 17.00
N GLN A 450 25.82 2.58 18.25
CA GLN A 450 25.74 1.43 19.16
C GLN A 450 24.29 1.01 19.39
N ILE A 451 23.38 1.98 19.58
CA ILE A 451 21.96 1.72 19.75
C ILE A 451 21.37 1.07 18.49
N VAL A 452 21.66 1.61 17.31
CA VAL A 452 21.15 1.06 16.04
C VAL A 452 21.75 -0.31 15.75
N LEU A 453 23.04 -0.54 16.03
CA LEU A 453 23.69 -1.85 15.87
C LEU A 453 23.06 -2.94 16.74
N LEU A 454 22.57 -2.60 17.93
CA LEU A 454 21.82 -3.53 18.79
C LEU A 454 20.41 -3.77 18.23
N ALA A 455 19.71 -2.71 17.86
CA ALA A 455 18.35 -2.81 17.34
C ALA A 455 18.28 -3.65 16.05
N LEU A 456 19.25 -3.53 15.14
CA LEU A 456 19.31 -4.30 13.89
C LEU A 456 19.41 -5.83 14.10
N LEU A 457 19.80 -6.31 15.28
CA LEU A 457 19.78 -7.74 15.60
C LEU A 457 18.39 -8.28 15.87
N ARG A 458 17.50 -7.44 16.40
CA ARG A 458 16.18 -7.86 16.92
C ARG A 458 15.29 -8.60 15.92
N PRO A 459 15.14 -8.17 14.65
CA PRO A 459 14.27 -8.88 13.72
C PRO A 459 14.71 -10.33 13.49
N PHE A 460 16.02 -10.56 13.38
CA PHE A 460 16.57 -11.90 13.22
C PHE A 460 16.41 -12.73 14.50
N GLU A 461 16.84 -12.25 15.63
CA GLU A 461 16.77 -12.96 16.91
C GLU A 461 15.34 -13.28 17.32
N GLN A 462 14.39 -12.37 17.08
CA GLN A 462 13.00 -12.61 17.41
C GLN A 462 12.34 -13.70 16.56
N LEU A 463 12.73 -13.84 15.30
CA LEU A 463 12.29 -14.96 14.47
C LEU A 463 12.72 -16.30 15.06
N PHE A 464 13.94 -16.39 15.60
CA PHE A 464 14.45 -17.58 16.27
C PHE A 464 13.73 -17.84 17.59
N ASN A 465 13.52 -16.80 18.39
CA ASN A 465 12.81 -16.89 19.66
C ASN A 465 11.37 -17.42 19.47
N ASN A 466 10.65 -16.92 18.45
CA ASN A 466 9.30 -17.37 18.13
C ASN A 466 9.23 -18.84 17.67
N ASN A 467 10.37 -19.42 17.28
CA ASN A 467 10.50 -20.82 16.89
C ASN A 467 11.24 -21.69 17.92
N ASN A 468 11.55 -21.14 19.09
CA ASN A 468 12.33 -21.81 20.16
C ASN A 468 13.69 -22.37 19.64
N LEU A 469 14.39 -21.60 18.80
CA LEU A 469 15.67 -21.96 18.24
C LEU A 469 16.77 -21.04 18.76
N PRO A 470 18.00 -21.54 19.00
CA PRO A 470 19.14 -20.69 19.35
C PRO A 470 19.64 -19.93 18.11
N SER A 471 19.77 -18.60 18.22
CA SER A 471 20.18 -17.73 17.10
C SER A 471 21.69 -17.55 16.98
N TYR A 472 22.43 -17.65 18.08
CA TYR A 472 23.84 -17.20 18.18
C TYR A 472 24.77 -17.86 17.16
N ASN A 473 24.85 -19.19 17.16
CA ASN A 473 25.77 -19.92 16.26
C ASN A 473 25.38 -19.75 14.78
N ILE A 474 24.09 -19.62 14.50
CA ILE A 474 23.59 -19.44 13.14
C ILE A 474 23.92 -18.04 12.65
N ARG A 475 23.78 -17.03 13.52
CA ARG A 475 24.17 -15.66 13.23
C ARG A 475 25.65 -15.57 12.87
N GLN A 476 26.55 -16.15 13.69
CA GLN A 476 27.99 -16.17 13.38
C GLN A 476 28.26 -16.78 12.01
N LYS A 477 27.64 -17.91 11.71
CA LYS A 477 27.80 -18.56 10.41
C LYS A 477 27.33 -17.69 9.22
N ILE A 478 26.24 -16.91 9.40
CA ILE A 478 25.76 -16.00 8.36
C ILE A 478 26.70 -14.80 8.22
N GLU A 479 27.20 -14.26 9.34
CA GLU A 479 28.18 -13.17 9.33
C GLU A 479 29.50 -13.58 8.66
N GLU A 480 29.95 -14.83 8.83
CA GLU A 480 31.13 -15.40 8.16
C GLU A 480 30.91 -15.61 6.65
N LEU A 481 29.74 -16.10 6.25
CA LEU A 481 29.40 -16.32 4.84
C LEU A 481 29.14 -15.01 4.08
N GLY A 482 28.71 -13.96 4.79
CA GLY A 482 28.41 -12.65 4.24
C GLY A 482 27.16 -12.61 3.36
N TYR A 483 27.01 -11.49 2.65
CA TYR A 483 25.89 -11.28 1.72
C TYR A 483 26.00 -12.25 0.52
N PRO A 484 24.90 -12.88 0.06
CA PRO A 484 23.49 -12.72 0.44
C PRO A 484 22.95 -13.90 1.30
N TYR A 485 23.76 -14.48 2.15
CA TYR A 485 23.35 -15.64 2.95
C TYR A 485 22.39 -15.26 4.08
N GLY A 486 21.47 -16.19 4.38
CA GLY A 486 20.48 -16.06 5.44
C GLY A 486 20.03 -17.43 5.95
N TYR A 487 19.00 -17.43 6.80
CA TYR A 487 18.47 -18.65 7.39
C TYR A 487 16.99 -18.84 7.08
N ASN A 488 16.67 -19.96 6.48
CA ASN A 488 15.28 -20.37 6.32
C ASN A 488 14.82 -21.11 7.60
N ILE A 489 13.98 -20.44 8.37
CA ILE A 489 13.53 -20.97 9.66
C ILE A 489 12.57 -22.15 9.50
N THR A 490 11.86 -22.23 8.38
CA THR A 490 10.95 -23.31 8.07
C THR A 490 11.70 -24.59 7.75
N ASP A 491 12.76 -24.50 6.93
CA ASP A 491 13.57 -25.63 6.49
C ASP A 491 14.76 -25.91 7.40
N LYS A 492 14.98 -25.01 8.38
CA LYS A 492 16.09 -25.06 9.36
C LYS A 492 17.47 -25.15 8.71
N LYS A 493 17.70 -24.33 7.68
CA LYS A 493 18.95 -24.36 6.88
C LYS A 493 19.46 -22.94 6.62
N VAL A 494 20.79 -22.81 6.60
CA VAL A 494 21.46 -21.63 6.04
C VAL A 494 21.40 -21.76 4.51
N ILE A 495 20.96 -20.72 3.84
CA ILE A 495 20.68 -20.70 2.39
C ILE A 495 21.24 -19.43 1.75
N ASN A 496 21.42 -19.46 0.44
CA ASN A 496 21.55 -18.25 -0.36
C ASN A 496 20.15 -17.69 -0.62
N THR A 497 19.77 -16.63 0.08
CA THR A 497 18.40 -16.12 0.09
C THR A 497 17.89 -15.68 -1.28
N LEU A 498 18.79 -15.14 -2.13
CA LEU A 498 18.44 -14.66 -3.47
C LEU A 498 18.16 -15.82 -4.44
N VAL A 499 18.88 -16.94 -4.28
CA VAL A 499 18.73 -18.14 -5.13
C VAL A 499 17.53 -18.97 -4.66
N ASP A 500 17.42 -19.18 -3.34
CA ASP A 500 16.40 -20.04 -2.74
C ASP A 500 15.06 -19.34 -2.53
N GLY A 501 14.97 -18.05 -2.85
CA GLY A 501 13.72 -17.30 -2.87
C GLY A 501 13.19 -16.88 -1.48
N LEU A 502 14.07 -16.73 -0.48
CA LEU A 502 13.70 -16.10 0.81
C LEU A 502 13.98 -14.59 0.71
N LEU A 503 12.98 -13.82 0.27
CA LEU A 503 13.14 -12.44 -0.18
C LEU A 503 12.21 -11.49 0.58
N ASP A 504 12.71 -10.30 0.87
CA ASP A 504 11.95 -9.17 1.40
C ASP A 504 11.92 -8.02 0.36
N SER A 505 10.87 -7.17 0.39
CA SER A 505 10.81 -5.97 -0.43
C SER A 505 11.79 -4.92 0.09
N ALA A 506 12.61 -4.34 -0.79
CA ALA A 506 13.50 -3.24 -0.43
C ALA A 506 12.74 -2.03 0.13
N LYS A 507 11.58 -1.72 -0.43
CA LYS A 507 10.68 -0.66 0.04
C LYS A 507 10.20 -0.90 1.47
N SER A 508 9.90 -2.17 1.82
CA SER A 508 9.51 -2.53 3.19
C SER A 508 10.65 -2.28 4.17
N VAL A 509 11.85 -2.77 3.87
CA VAL A 509 13.03 -2.60 4.73
C VAL A 509 13.38 -1.12 4.88
N ARG A 510 13.33 -0.36 3.80
CA ARG A 510 13.55 1.09 3.81
C ARG A 510 12.54 1.82 4.69
N ALA A 511 11.26 1.51 4.54
CA ALA A 511 10.19 2.12 5.33
C ALA A 511 10.31 1.77 6.82
N ILE A 512 10.69 0.53 7.16
CA ILE A 512 10.92 0.08 8.54
C ILE A 512 12.05 0.91 9.18
N ILE A 513 13.21 0.96 8.55
CA ILE A 513 14.39 1.68 9.09
C ILE A 513 14.07 3.17 9.24
N TRP A 514 13.54 3.80 8.19
CA TRP A 514 13.23 5.23 8.20
C TRP A 514 12.20 5.60 9.28
N ASN A 515 11.06 4.91 9.33
CA ASN A 515 9.99 5.25 10.27
C ASN A 515 10.40 4.94 11.72
N SER A 516 11.15 3.86 11.97
CA SER A 516 11.62 3.52 13.32
C SER A 516 12.61 4.56 13.85
N ILE A 517 13.60 4.95 13.06
CA ILE A 517 14.59 5.94 13.49
C ILE A 517 13.96 7.34 13.60
N SER A 518 13.10 7.72 12.65
CA SER A 518 12.45 9.02 12.64
C SER A 518 11.56 9.23 13.85
N ILE A 519 10.73 8.25 14.22
CA ILE A 519 9.83 8.39 15.37
C ILE A 519 10.61 8.47 16.68
N VAL A 520 11.66 7.65 16.84
CA VAL A 520 12.52 7.69 18.04
C VAL A 520 13.25 9.02 18.15
N SER A 521 13.80 9.52 17.04
CA SER A 521 14.45 10.84 16.97
C SER A 521 13.49 11.96 17.41
N THR A 522 12.22 11.85 17.02
CA THR A 522 11.19 12.82 17.42
C THR A 522 10.88 12.71 18.91
N ILE A 523 10.69 11.49 19.43
CA ILE A 523 10.31 11.26 20.83
C ILE A 523 11.42 11.75 21.78
N ILE A 524 12.69 11.42 21.51
CA ILE A 524 13.82 11.79 22.40
C ILE A 524 14.12 13.29 22.41
N THR A 525 13.68 14.03 21.38
CA THR A 525 13.88 15.49 21.29
C THR A 525 12.62 16.28 21.69
N SER A 526 11.53 15.60 22.08
CA SER A 526 10.31 16.22 22.57
C SER A 526 10.33 16.26 24.11
N ASP A 527 9.91 17.41 24.67
CA ASP A 527 9.75 17.63 26.11
C ASP A 527 8.45 17.03 26.65
#